data_7b029fe8f55eb1faa08350c4ef53c814
#
_entry.id   7b029fe8f55eb1faa08350c4ef53c814
#
_cell.length_a   1.000
_cell.length_b   1.000
_cell.length_c   1.000
_cell.angle_alpha   90.00
_cell.angle_beta   90.00
_cell.angle_gamma   90.00
#
_symmetry.space_group_name_H-M   'P 1'
#
loop_
_entity.id
_entity.type
_entity.pdbx_description
1 polymer ?
#
loop_
_entity_poly.entity_id
_entity_poly.type
_entity_poly.pdbx_seq_one_letter_code
_entity_poly.pdbx_strand_id
1 'polypeptide(L)'
;MSTNPAYYSEDVKRIEKIEFSVFRNKDVKQYSAVSGDPFGIDLAESYENYEPKKGGLVDLRMGTCDIYLPCATCGQNSLECPGHFGHTELASPVFHFGFLNHLKNILQCVCLKCSNLLVEKSDVQFKKALNKRAEARFKEIKVLTKNVNYCFHCGVPVPKIKREVKDNGSIKIMIERDVNNGSGQEKEEIANAAKKIKESLSPRDCWNILRNVSENDCYLLGFNPKMQRPEDLIIEKFPIAPVDIRPTAKVDFMSAATMEDALTLKISDIITANKRVRQQMEKETISNELSTYNQDIFNLLQYHVATYFDNESVSLPRTEFKTGGRPTKSISDRIKGKAGRVRSNLMGKRVDFSGRTVITSDPYIDIDQVGIPKKMAMELTIPEEVTPYNIKYLTGLVKNGRDVYPGANFVLRINFRDGKPEIQKIDLKYRKKAIRLNLGDIVERHSVDGDYVLFNRQPTLHKPSMMGHKIQVIDNDELNTFRVNVSVCKPYNADRQNGCHNHQSL
;
A
#
# COMPACT_ATOMS: atom_id res chain seq x y z
N MET A 1 -7.01 3.65 25.39
CA MET A 1 -8.26 3.15 24.79
C MET A 1 -9.39 3.84 25.52
N SER A 2 -10.20 4.65 24.85
CA SER A 2 -11.36 5.32 25.47
C SER A 2 -12.39 4.27 25.86
N THR A 3 -12.74 4.24 27.12
CA THR A 3 -13.80 3.36 27.67
C THR A 3 -15.17 4.03 27.62
N ASN A 4 -15.34 5.06 26.78
CA ASN A 4 -16.60 5.77 26.68
C ASN A 4 -17.68 4.87 26.06
N PRO A 5 -18.73 4.48 26.80
CA PRO A 5 -19.76 3.55 26.33
C PRO A 5 -20.54 4.08 25.11
N ALA A 6 -20.47 5.38 24.82
CA ALA A 6 -21.07 5.96 23.61
C ALA A 6 -20.41 5.52 22.28
N TYR A 7 -19.23 4.91 22.34
CA TYR A 7 -18.53 4.36 21.16
C TYR A 7 -18.83 2.87 20.92
N TYR A 8 -19.46 2.20 21.86
CA TYR A 8 -19.84 0.80 21.69
C TYR A 8 -21.27 0.77 21.17
N SER A 9 -21.43 0.73 19.85
CA SER A 9 -22.72 0.28 19.29
C SER A 9 -22.86 -1.20 19.63
N GLU A 10 -24.08 -1.65 19.90
CA GLU A 10 -24.40 -3.06 20.18
C GLU A 10 -23.95 -4.03 19.06
N ASP A 11 -23.54 -3.49 17.91
CA ASP A 11 -23.09 -4.21 16.71
C ASP A 11 -21.56 -4.27 16.53
N VAL A 12 -20.79 -4.30 17.59
CA VAL A 12 -19.33 -4.47 17.47
C VAL A 12 -19.03 -5.88 16.97
N LYS A 13 -18.77 -5.99 15.66
CA LYS A 13 -18.37 -7.24 15.04
C LYS A 13 -16.90 -7.53 15.33
N ARG A 14 -16.62 -8.73 15.85
CA ARG A 14 -15.25 -9.19 16.06
C ARG A 14 -14.66 -9.68 14.73
N ILE A 15 -13.49 -9.14 14.36
CA ILE A 15 -12.75 -9.62 13.19
C ILE A 15 -12.13 -10.98 13.54
N GLU A 16 -12.54 -12.04 12.82
CA GLU A 16 -12.00 -13.39 13.00
C GLU A 16 -10.74 -13.61 12.16
N LYS A 17 -10.76 -13.16 10.90
CA LYS A 17 -9.63 -13.30 9.98
C LYS A 17 -9.63 -12.22 8.91
N ILE A 18 -8.45 -11.97 8.34
CA ILE A 18 -8.24 -11.11 7.18
C ILE A 18 -7.67 -11.98 6.06
N GLU A 19 -8.34 -12.01 4.91
CA GLU A 19 -7.88 -12.71 3.72
C GLU A 19 -7.44 -11.69 2.68
N PHE A 20 -6.22 -11.87 2.13
CA PHE A 20 -5.70 -11.03 1.07
C PHE A 20 -6.00 -11.65 -0.29
N SER A 21 -6.47 -10.84 -1.23
CA SER A 21 -6.70 -11.23 -2.62
C SER A 21 -6.25 -10.13 -3.58
N VAL A 22 -6.18 -10.43 -4.87
CA VAL A 22 -5.95 -9.42 -5.90
C VAL A 22 -7.28 -8.70 -6.19
N PHE A 23 -7.24 -7.38 -6.39
CA PHE A 23 -8.42 -6.63 -6.79
C PHE A 23 -8.96 -7.14 -8.13
N ARG A 24 -10.21 -7.56 -8.14
CA ARG A 24 -10.91 -7.92 -9.37
C ARG A 24 -11.28 -6.65 -10.14
N ASN A 25 -11.44 -6.76 -11.44
CA ASN A 25 -11.90 -5.64 -12.27
C ASN A 25 -13.24 -5.03 -11.77
N LYS A 26 -14.10 -5.85 -11.15
CA LYS A 26 -15.35 -5.40 -10.49
C LYS A 26 -15.07 -4.58 -9.24
N ASP A 27 -14.16 -5.04 -8.39
CA ASP A 27 -13.81 -4.38 -7.14
C ASP A 27 -13.15 -3.02 -7.41
N VAL A 28 -12.26 -2.94 -8.40
CA VAL A 28 -11.62 -1.68 -8.83
C VAL A 28 -12.68 -0.63 -9.20
N LYS A 29 -13.71 -1.01 -9.95
CA LYS A 29 -14.80 -0.10 -10.31
C LYS A 29 -15.67 0.27 -9.12
N GLN A 30 -15.95 -0.67 -8.23
CA GLN A 30 -16.79 -0.46 -7.04
C GLN A 30 -16.13 0.50 -6.04
N TYR A 31 -14.82 0.37 -5.80
CA TYR A 31 -14.09 1.23 -4.88
C TYR A 31 -13.67 2.58 -5.48
N SER A 32 -13.83 2.76 -6.78
CA SER A 32 -13.43 3.98 -7.47
C SER A 32 -14.40 5.14 -7.23
N ALA A 33 -13.87 6.26 -6.77
CA ALA A 33 -14.61 7.52 -6.62
C ALA A 33 -15.06 8.13 -7.97
N VAL A 34 -14.47 7.68 -9.08
CA VAL A 34 -14.79 8.13 -10.45
C VAL A 34 -15.59 7.10 -11.24
N SER A 35 -16.28 6.20 -10.57
CA SER A 35 -17.05 5.09 -11.18
C SER A 35 -18.19 5.54 -12.11
N GLY A 36 -18.65 6.79 -11.98
CA GLY A 36 -19.67 7.38 -12.83
C GLY A 36 -19.18 7.78 -14.24
N ASP A 37 -17.86 7.91 -14.42
CA ASP A 37 -17.28 8.25 -15.72
C ASP A 37 -17.04 6.97 -16.53
N PRO A 38 -17.37 6.92 -17.83
CA PRO A 38 -17.32 5.70 -18.64
C PRO A 38 -15.91 5.11 -18.75
N PHE A 39 -14.88 5.94 -18.78
CA PHE A 39 -13.48 5.53 -18.86
C PHE A 39 -12.69 5.77 -17.57
N GLY A 40 -13.32 6.35 -16.53
CA GLY A 40 -12.65 6.79 -15.33
C GLY A 40 -11.73 7.99 -15.59
N ILE A 41 -10.49 7.95 -15.09
CA ILE A 41 -9.48 8.98 -15.36
C ILE A 41 -8.89 8.75 -16.76
N ASP A 42 -9.18 9.63 -17.69
CA ASP A 42 -8.76 9.52 -19.08
C ASP A 42 -7.87 10.68 -19.55
N LEU A 43 -7.74 11.76 -18.77
CA LEU A 43 -6.92 12.90 -19.11
C LEU A 43 -5.52 12.78 -18.47
N ALA A 44 -4.48 12.94 -19.30
CA ALA A 44 -3.08 12.90 -18.84
C ALA A 44 -2.61 14.21 -18.18
N GLU A 45 -3.49 15.19 -18.10
CA GLU A 45 -3.23 16.51 -17.55
C GLU A 45 -3.64 16.55 -16.09
N SER A 46 -2.88 17.25 -15.25
CA SER A 46 -3.14 17.40 -13.82
C SER A 46 -3.99 18.63 -13.52
N TYR A 47 -3.67 19.74 -14.16
CA TYR A 47 -4.27 21.06 -13.90
C TYR A 47 -4.76 21.73 -15.16
N GLU A 48 -5.80 22.55 -15.03
CA GLU A 48 -6.29 23.47 -16.04
C GLU A 48 -6.49 24.82 -15.38
N ASN A 49 -5.87 25.89 -15.89
CA ASN A 49 -5.90 27.22 -15.28
C ASN A 49 -5.56 27.25 -13.78
N TYR A 50 -4.56 26.46 -13.36
CA TYR A 50 -4.11 26.29 -11.96
C TYR A 50 -5.10 25.54 -11.04
N GLU A 51 -6.24 25.09 -11.55
CA GLU A 51 -7.19 24.27 -10.80
C GLU A 51 -7.05 22.80 -11.18
N PRO A 52 -7.27 21.86 -10.20
CA PRO A 52 -7.26 20.43 -10.50
C PRO A 52 -8.32 20.06 -11.55
N LYS A 53 -7.87 19.45 -12.64
CA LYS A 53 -8.74 19.10 -13.77
C LYS A 53 -9.62 17.90 -13.44
N LYS A 54 -10.93 18.02 -13.65
CA LYS A 54 -11.86 16.89 -13.51
C LYS A 54 -11.58 15.83 -14.59
N GLY A 55 -11.49 14.55 -14.20
CA GLY A 55 -11.07 13.45 -15.07
C GLY A 55 -9.57 13.42 -15.36
N GLY A 56 -8.79 14.32 -14.76
CA GLY A 56 -7.34 14.40 -14.83
C GLY A 56 -6.62 13.65 -13.70
N LEU A 57 -5.29 13.74 -13.71
CA LEU A 57 -4.43 12.97 -12.78
C LEU A 57 -4.62 13.36 -11.30
N VAL A 58 -5.02 14.60 -11.03
CA VAL A 58 -5.19 15.18 -9.67
C VAL A 58 -6.67 15.54 -9.44
N ASP A 59 -7.59 14.72 -9.91
CA ASP A 59 -9.04 14.93 -9.74
C ASP A 59 -9.39 14.96 -8.24
N LEU A 60 -10.10 16.02 -7.80
CA LEU A 60 -10.51 16.23 -6.40
C LEU A 60 -11.38 15.11 -5.83
N ARG A 61 -11.98 14.28 -6.67
CA ARG A 61 -12.72 13.09 -6.22
C ARG A 61 -11.79 12.00 -5.65
N MET A 62 -10.50 12.01 -5.99
CA MET A 62 -9.52 11.06 -5.47
C MET A 62 -8.80 11.54 -4.19
N GLY A 63 -9.15 12.71 -3.69
CA GLY A 63 -8.51 13.36 -2.55
C GLY A 63 -7.90 14.70 -2.92
N THR A 64 -7.33 15.40 -1.95
CA THR A 64 -6.72 16.71 -2.15
C THR A 64 -5.41 16.85 -1.39
N CYS A 65 -4.38 17.41 -2.03
CA CYS A 65 -3.14 17.81 -1.38
C CYS A 65 -3.16 19.31 -1.00
N ASP A 66 -4.17 20.06 -1.41
CA ASP A 66 -4.29 21.48 -1.09
C ASP A 66 -5.14 21.67 0.17
N ILE A 67 -4.65 22.54 1.09
CA ILE A 67 -5.33 22.84 2.35
C ILE A 67 -6.63 23.62 2.10
N TYR A 68 -6.70 24.39 1.01
CA TYR A 68 -7.84 25.25 0.71
C TYR A 68 -8.94 24.59 -0.12
N LEU A 69 -8.63 23.44 -0.75
CA LEU A 69 -9.58 22.73 -1.61
C LEU A 69 -10.09 21.49 -0.89
N PRO A 70 -11.40 21.39 -0.60
CA PRO A 70 -11.97 20.18 0.00
C PRO A 70 -12.06 19.03 -1.02
N CYS A 71 -11.95 17.80 -0.53
CA CYS A 71 -12.18 16.60 -1.34
C CYS A 71 -13.63 16.55 -1.82
N ALA A 72 -13.84 16.35 -3.12
CA ALA A 72 -15.19 16.29 -3.71
C ALA A 72 -15.99 15.04 -3.31
N THR A 73 -15.33 13.99 -2.79
CA THR A 73 -15.99 12.73 -2.38
C THR A 73 -16.43 12.74 -0.92
N CYS A 74 -15.58 13.20 0.00
CA CYS A 74 -15.87 13.19 1.43
C CYS A 74 -16.07 14.58 2.05
N GLY A 75 -15.77 15.66 1.33
CA GLY A 75 -15.87 17.03 1.82
C GLY A 75 -14.79 17.44 2.83
N GLN A 76 -13.85 16.56 3.15
CA GLN A 76 -12.79 16.79 4.12
C GLN A 76 -11.57 17.48 3.51
N ASN A 77 -10.78 18.12 4.36
CA ASN A 77 -9.53 18.77 3.98
C ASN A 77 -8.40 17.75 3.77
N SER A 78 -7.26 18.21 3.25
CA SER A 78 -6.08 17.38 3.00
C SER A 78 -5.52 16.67 4.23
N LEU A 79 -5.78 17.15 5.45
CA LEU A 79 -5.31 16.52 6.70
C LEU A 79 -6.23 15.37 7.17
N GLU A 80 -7.50 15.42 6.80
CA GLU A 80 -8.54 14.52 7.31
C GLU A 80 -9.02 13.53 6.25
N CYS A 81 -8.86 13.85 4.97
CA CYS A 81 -9.26 12.99 3.87
C CYS A 81 -8.35 11.75 3.79
N PRO A 82 -8.90 10.53 3.85
CA PRO A 82 -8.09 9.31 3.76
C PRO A 82 -7.58 9.01 2.34
N GLY A 83 -7.97 9.82 1.35
CA GLY A 83 -7.77 9.54 -0.06
C GLY A 83 -8.76 8.51 -0.62
N HIS A 84 -9.09 8.63 -1.89
CA HIS A 84 -10.03 7.76 -2.59
C HIS A 84 -9.40 7.21 -3.85
N PHE A 85 -9.61 5.91 -4.13
CA PHE A 85 -9.12 5.28 -5.35
C PHE A 85 -9.85 5.83 -6.58
N GLY A 86 -9.10 5.98 -7.64
CA GLY A 86 -9.62 6.15 -8.99
C GLY A 86 -9.40 4.88 -9.82
N HIS A 87 -9.84 4.91 -11.08
CA HIS A 87 -9.53 3.88 -12.06
C HIS A 87 -9.43 4.47 -13.45
N THR A 88 -8.79 3.75 -14.35
CA THR A 88 -8.88 3.98 -15.80
C THR A 88 -9.20 2.66 -16.50
N GLU A 89 -10.10 2.70 -17.48
CA GLU A 89 -10.41 1.54 -18.30
C GLU A 89 -9.38 1.41 -19.43
N LEU A 90 -8.70 0.27 -19.46
CA LEU A 90 -7.73 -0.02 -20.51
C LEU A 90 -8.43 -0.46 -21.78
N ALA A 91 -8.00 0.08 -22.93
CA ALA A 91 -8.54 -0.28 -24.25
C ALA A 91 -8.27 -1.77 -24.58
N SER A 92 -7.16 -2.31 -24.09
CA SER A 92 -6.81 -3.73 -24.20
C SER A 92 -6.37 -4.26 -22.85
N PRO A 93 -6.74 -5.51 -22.48
CA PRO A 93 -6.23 -6.17 -21.28
C PRO A 93 -4.71 -6.25 -21.30
N VAL A 94 -4.08 -6.18 -20.12
CA VAL A 94 -2.64 -6.30 -19.95
C VAL A 94 -2.30 -7.32 -18.86
N PHE A 95 -1.14 -7.96 -18.96
CA PHE A 95 -0.67 -8.89 -17.94
C PHE A 95 -0.23 -8.14 -16.69
N HIS A 96 -0.61 -8.64 -15.52
CA HIS A 96 -0.03 -8.17 -14.28
C HIS A 96 1.37 -8.74 -14.12
N PHE A 97 2.40 -7.87 -14.22
CA PHE A 97 3.80 -8.28 -14.24
C PHE A 97 4.22 -9.15 -13.05
N GLY A 98 3.78 -8.80 -11.84
CA GLY A 98 4.09 -9.54 -10.62
C GLY A 98 3.53 -10.98 -10.60
N PHE A 99 2.47 -11.24 -11.34
CA PHE A 99 1.82 -12.57 -11.41
C PHE A 99 2.07 -13.33 -12.71
N LEU A 100 2.92 -12.80 -13.61
CA LEU A 100 3.16 -13.40 -14.91
C LEU A 100 3.66 -14.86 -14.84
N ASN A 101 4.52 -15.17 -13.87
CA ASN A 101 4.99 -16.54 -13.64
C ASN A 101 3.85 -17.45 -13.13
N HIS A 102 2.99 -16.92 -12.28
CA HIS A 102 1.85 -17.65 -11.74
C HIS A 102 0.83 -17.94 -12.84
N LEU A 103 0.52 -16.92 -13.64
CA LEU A 103 -0.34 -17.03 -14.82
C LEU A 103 0.17 -18.09 -15.82
N LYS A 104 1.47 -18.07 -16.15
CA LYS A 104 2.09 -19.10 -16.99
C LYS A 104 1.87 -20.51 -16.40
N ASN A 105 2.07 -20.67 -15.09
CA ASN A 105 1.92 -21.97 -14.42
C ASN A 105 0.46 -22.46 -14.45
N ILE A 106 -0.52 -21.54 -14.32
CA ILE A 106 -1.94 -21.86 -14.43
C ILE A 106 -2.27 -22.32 -15.85
N LEU A 107 -1.83 -21.55 -16.86
CA LEU A 107 -2.04 -21.90 -18.28
C LEU A 107 -1.41 -23.27 -18.63
N GLN A 108 -0.31 -23.66 -18.00
CA GLN A 108 0.28 -25.01 -18.17
C GLN A 108 -0.59 -26.14 -17.56
N CYS A 109 -1.49 -25.82 -16.63
CA CYS A 109 -2.39 -26.78 -16.00
C CYS A 109 -3.76 -26.88 -16.66
N VAL A 110 -4.09 -25.95 -17.57
CA VAL A 110 -5.41 -25.80 -18.19
C VAL A 110 -5.29 -25.99 -19.70
N CYS A 111 -6.27 -26.66 -20.31
CA CYS A 111 -6.34 -26.80 -21.76
C CYS A 111 -6.69 -25.47 -22.42
N LEU A 112 -5.92 -25.03 -23.41
CA LEU A 112 -6.13 -23.76 -24.10
C LEU A 112 -7.41 -23.73 -24.98
N LYS A 113 -7.99 -24.89 -25.32
CA LYS A 113 -9.19 -25.00 -26.15
C LYS A 113 -10.48 -25.14 -25.34
N CYS A 114 -10.50 -26.05 -24.35
CA CYS A 114 -11.72 -26.36 -23.58
C CYS A 114 -11.71 -25.82 -22.15
N SER A 115 -10.62 -25.16 -21.72
CA SER A 115 -10.45 -24.54 -20.39
C SER A 115 -10.57 -25.49 -19.20
N ASN A 116 -10.60 -26.83 -19.41
CA ASN A 116 -10.60 -27.84 -18.35
C ASN A 116 -9.18 -28.12 -17.87
N LEU A 117 -9.05 -28.61 -16.62
CA LEU A 117 -7.77 -29.06 -16.08
C LEU A 117 -7.22 -30.25 -16.88
N LEU A 118 -5.90 -30.25 -17.11
CA LEU A 118 -5.15 -31.32 -17.80
C LEU A 118 -4.80 -32.47 -16.87
N VAL A 119 -5.70 -32.84 -15.97
CA VAL A 119 -5.51 -33.94 -15.02
C VAL A 119 -6.65 -34.93 -15.13
N GLU A 120 -6.32 -36.19 -15.12
CA GLU A 120 -7.32 -37.27 -15.05
C GLU A 120 -7.86 -37.38 -13.62
N LYS A 121 -9.18 -37.20 -13.45
CA LYS A 121 -9.84 -37.21 -12.11
C LYS A 121 -9.79 -38.59 -11.42
N SER A 122 -9.52 -39.68 -12.16
CA SER A 122 -9.34 -41.03 -11.65
C SER A 122 -7.96 -41.27 -11.04
N ASP A 123 -6.96 -40.43 -11.32
CA ASP A 123 -5.59 -40.60 -10.84
C ASP A 123 -5.50 -40.64 -9.31
N VAL A 124 -4.80 -41.63 -8.77
CA VAL A 124 -4.57 -41.82 -7.33
C VAL A 124 -3.75 -40.67 -6.76
N GLN A 125 -2.78 -40.14 -7.51
CA GLN A 125 -1.96 -39.00 -7.09
C GLN A 125 -2.78 -37.72 -7.03
N PHE A 126 -3.70 -37.51 -7.96
CA PHE A 126 -4.64 -36.40 -7.93
C PHE A 126 -5.54 -36.46 -6.69
N LYS A 127 -6.09 -37.62 -6.34
CA LYS A 127 -6.88 -37.82 -5.12
C LYS A 127 -6.09 -37.47 -3.84
N LYS A 128 -4.80 -37.83 -3.79
CA LYS A 128 -3.91 -37.43 -2.67
C LYS A 128 -3.67 -35.92 -2.64
N ALA A 129 -3.58 -35.24 -3.79
CA ALA A 129 -3.41 -33.79 -3.89
C ALA A 129 -4.62 -33.01 -3.34
N LEU A 130 -5.84 -33.55 -3.48
CA LEU A 130 -7.07 -32.91 -2.98
C LEU A 130 -7.04 -32.63 -1.47
N ASN A 131 -6.40 -33.47 -0.69
CA ASN A 131 -6.32 -33.34 0.77
C ASN A 131 -5.29 -32.32 1.23
N LYS A 132 -4.52 -31.72 0.31
CA LYS A 132 -3.48 -30.74 0.64
C LYS A 132 -4.03 -29.31 0.68
N ARG A 133 -3.30 -28.39 1.38
CA ARG A 133 -3.59 -26.95 1.36
C ARG A 133 -3.45 -26.39 -0.06
N ALA A 134 -4.14 -25.31 -0.35
CA ALA A 134 -4.25 -24.70 -1.67
C ALA A 134 -2.93 -24.59 -2.45
N GLU A 135 -1.87 -24.05 -1.83
CA GLU A 135 -0.55 -23.89 -2.48
C GLU A 135 0.13 -25.23 -2.76
N ALA A 136 0.10 -26.17 -1.81
CA ALA A 136 0.68 -27.49 -1.97
C ALA A 136 -0.09 -28.31 -3.01
N ARG A 137 -1.41 -28.17 -3.04
CA ARG A 137 -2.28 -28.78 -4.04
C ARG A 137 -1.94 -28.29 -5.45
N PHE A 138 -1.81 -26.97 -5.64
CA PHE A 138 -1.45 -26.40 -6.93
C PHE A 138 -0.06 -26.86 -7.41
N LYS A 139 0.94 -26.95 -6.52
CA LYS A 139 2.27 -27.49 -6.86
C LYS A 139 2.20 -28.92 -7.37
N GLU A 140 1.40 -29.76 -6.73
CA GLU A 140 1.19 -31.15 -7.16
C GLU A 140 0.47 -31.26 -8.51
N ILE A 141 -0.62 -30.51 -8.68
CA ILE A 141 -1.34 -30.46 -9.96
C ILE A 141 -0.39 -30.05 -11.08
N LYS A 142 0.47 -29.05 -10.86
CA LYS A 142 1.47 -28.63 -11.84
C LYS A 142 2.48 -29.74 -12.18
N VAL A 143 2.85 -30.59 -11.23
CA VAL A 143 3.73 -31.74 -11.49
C VAL A 143 3.01 -32.78 -12.34
N LEU A 144 1.76 -33.08 -12.03
CA LEU A 144 0.93 -34.03 -12.77
C LEU A 144 0.68 -33.62 -14.23
N THR A 145 0.45 -32.29 -14.44
CA THR A 145 0.18 -31.77 -15.79
C THR A 145 1.40 -31.62 -16.67
N LYS A 146 2.62 -31.67 -16.11
CA LYS A 146 3.88 -31.40 -16.84
C LYS A 146 4.14 -32.35 -18.02
N ASN A 147 3.72 -33.59 -17.90
CA ASN A 147 4.00 -34.65 -18.89
C ASN A 147 2.77 -35.01 -19.74
N VAL A 148 1.69 -34.26 -19.67
CA VAL A 148 0.47 -34.51 -20.44
C VAL A 148 0.64 -33.95 -21.85
N ASN A 149 0.56 -34.84 -22.85
CA ASN A 149 0.70 -34.47 -24.26
C ASN A 149 -0.63 -34.13 -24.94
N TYR A 150 -1.73 -34.71 -24.46
CA TYR A 150 -3.08 -34.52 -25.03
C TYR A 150 -4.09 -34.22 -23.92
N CYS A 151 -5.05 -33.36 -24.22
CA CYS A 151 -6.12 -33.05 -23.27
C CYS A 151 -7.06 -34.28 -23.12
N PHE A 152 -7.34 -34.70 -21.89
CA PHE A 152 -8.24 -35.81 -21.58
C PHE A 152 -9.71 -35.55 -21.97
N HIS A 153 -10.11 -34.25 -22.11
CA HIS A 153 -11.49 -33.89 -22.41
C HIS A 153 -11.76 -33.66 -23.91
N CYS A 154 -10.82 -33.01 -24.62
CA CYS A 154 -11.02 -32.64 -26.03
C CYS A 154 -10.02 -33.26 -26.99
N GLY A 155 -9.08 -34.06 -26.53
CA GLY A 155 -8.10 -34.77 -27.37
C GLY A 155 -7.07 -33.87 -28.08
N VAL A 156 -7.07 -32.57 -27.83
CA VAL A 156 -6.16 -31.61 -28.50
C VAL A 156 -4.76 -31.72 -27.88
N PRO A 157 -3.68 -31.66 -28.71
CA PRO A 157 -2.32 -31.66 -28.20
C PRO A 157 -2.05 -30.43 -27.34
N VAL A 158 -1.38 -30.65 -26.21
CA VAL A 158 -1.04 -29.61 -25.23
C VAL A 158 0.28 -28.96 -25.63
N PRO A 159 0.28 -27.65 -25.95
CA PRO A 159 1.50 -26.97 -26.34
C PRO A 159 2.39 -26.65 -25.14
N LYS A 160 3.69 -26.47 -25.39
CA LYS A 160 4.62 -25.99 -24.37
C LYS A 160 4.50 -24.49 -24.22
N ILE A 161 4.24 -24.01 -23.00
CA ILE A 161 4.05 -22.59 -22.69
C ILE A 161 5.31 -22.03 -22.03
N LYS A 162 5.87 -20.96 -22.59
CA LYS A 162 7.03 -20.24 -22.06
C LYS A 162 6.72 -18.76 -21.85
N ARG A 163 7.38 -18.18 -20.87
CA ARG A 163 7.39 -16.73 -20.67
C ARG A 163 8.59 -16.16 -21.42
N GLU A 164 8.37 -15.13 -22.20
CA GLU A 164 9.43 -14.35 -22.84
C GLU A 164 9.31 -12.88 -22.41
N VAL A 165 10.41 -12.35 -21.90
CA VAL A 165 10.56 -10.92 -21.61
C VAL A 165 11.82 -10.49 -22.36
N LYS A 166 11.66 -9.53 -23.28
CA LYS A 166 12.76 -9.04 -24.11
C LYS A 166 13.32 -7.73 -23.56
N ASP A 167 14.57 -7.47 -23.86
CA ASP A 167 15.27 -6.25 -23.44
C ASP A 167 14.61 -4.96 -23.96
N ASN A 168 13.78 -5.04 -24.97
CA ASN A 168 12.96 -3.92 -25.47
C ASN A 168 11.70 -3.65 -24.63
N GLY A 169 11.51 -4.32 -23.49
CA GLY A 169 10.35 -4.17 -22.63
C GLY A 169 9.11 -4.97 -23.02
N SER A 170 9.19 -5.78 -24.09
CA SER A 170 8.09 -6.62 -24.55
C SER A 170 7.91 -7.83 -23.63
N ILE A 171 6.68 -8.02 -23.11
CA ILE A 171 6.29 -9.12 -22.23
C ILE A 171 5.29 -10.00 -22.98
N LYS A 172 5.66 -11.25 -23.23
CA LYS A 172 4.84 -12.20 -24.01
C LYS A 172 4.77 -13.57 -23.35
N ILE A 173 3.65 -14.24 -23.54
CA ILE A 173 3.51 -15.69 -23.28
C ILE A 173 3.57 -16.37 -24.63
N MET A 174 4.56 -17.24 -24.81
CA MET A 174 4.80 -17.95 -26.07
C MET A 174 4.31 -19.39 -25.97
N ILE A 175 3.64 -19.83 -27.03
CA ILE A 175 3.21 -21.20 -27.23
C ILE A 175 4.14 -21.85 -28.26
N GLU A 176 4.70 -22.99 -27.92
CA GLU A 176 5.48 -23.82 -28.85
C GLU A 176 4.65 -25.08 -29.18
N ARG A 177 4.29 -25.24 -30.44
CA ARG A 177 3.66 -26.46 -30.98
C ARG A 177 4.66 -27.24 -31.79
N ASP A 178 4.80 -28.53 -31.51
CA ASP A 178 5.59 -29.45 -32.34
C ASP A 178 4.72 -29.87 -33.52
N VAL A 179 5.10 -29.50 -34.74
CA VAL A 179 4.42 -29.92 -35.98
C VAL A 179 4.86 -31.34 -36.33
N ASN A 180 4.38 -32.32 -35.60
CA ASN A 180 4.48 -33.70 -35.98
C ASN A 180 3.06 -34.26 -36.02
N ASN A 181 2.37 -34.10 -37.16
CA ASN A 181 1.22 -34.94 -37.50
C ASN A 181 0.74 -34.71 -38.93
N GLY A 182 1.45 -35.26 -39.89
CA GLY A 182 0.90 -35.73 -41.15
C GLY A 182 0.96 -37.25 -41.10
N SER A 183 -0.18 -37.90 -41.03
CA SER A 183 -0.32 -39.31 -41.32
C SER A 183 -0.07 -39.51 -42.80
N GLY A 184 1.02 -40.16 -43.20
CA GLY A 184 1.16 -40.64 -44.59
C GLY A 184 2.52 -40.30 -45.21
N GLN A 185 3.36 -41.30 -45.32
CA GLN A 185 4.26 -41.61 -46.43
C GLN A 185 5.14 -40.52 -47.10
N GLU A 186 5.82 -39.69 -46.36
CA GLU A 186 7.01 -38.94 -46.87
C GLU A 186 7.96 -38.75 -45.70
N LYS A 187 8.58 -39.85 -45.21
CA LYS A 187 9.28 -39.89 -43.92
C LYS A 187 10.80 -39.70 -44.00
N GLU A 188 11.42 -39.47 -45.11
CA GLU A 188 12.90 -39.53 -45.14
C GLU A 188 13.66 -38.23 -45.52
N GLU A 189 13.00 -37.20 -46.00
CA GLU A 189 13.73 -35.96 -46.36
C GLU A 189 13.42 -34.72 -45.50
N ILE A 190 12.46 -34.81 -44.54
CA ILE A 190 12.06 -33.68 -43.67
C ILE A 190 12.50 -33.89 -42.21
N ALA A 191 13.31 -34.90 -41.92
CA ALA A 191 13.75 -35.19 -40.54
C ALA A 191 14.67 -34.16 -39.90
N ASN A 192 15.17 -33.15 -40.62
CA ASN A 192 16.16 -32.16 -40.12
C ASN A 192 15.58 -30.76 -39.86
N ALA A 193 14.30 -30.52 -40.03
CA ALA A 193 13.69 -29.26 -39.70
C ALA A 193 12.30 -29.43 -39.05
N ALA A 194 12.25 -30.02 -37.87
CA ALA A 194 11.05 -29.94 -37.02
C ALA A 194 10.79 -28.43 -36.74
N LYS A 195 10.06 -27.74 -37.64
CA LYS A 195 9.65 -26.36 -37.47
C LYS A 195 8.69 -26.28 -36.29
N LYS A 196 9.24 -25.93 -35.15
CA LYS A 196 8.41 -25.52 -33.99
C LYS A 196 7.72 -24.23 -34.33
N ILE A 197 6.42 -24.24 -34.43
CA ILE A 197 5.64 -23.02 -34.61
C ILE A 197 5.59 -22.33 -33.25
N LYS A 198 6.13 -21.12 -33.17
CA LYS A 198 6.07 -20.25 -32.00
C LYS A 198 5.02 -19.18 -32.25
N GLU A 199 3.98 -19.20 -31.47
CA GLU A 199 2.90 -18.21 -31.47
C GLU A 199 2.90 -17.45 -30.14
N SER A 200 2.58 -16.15 -30.18
CA SER A 200 2.38 -15.35 -28.96
C SER A 200 0.90 -15.37 -28.56
N LEU A 201 0.64 -15.70 -27.30
CA LEU A 201 -0.70 -15.63 -26.73
C LEU A 201 -0.98 -14.21 -26.25
N SER A 202 -2.04 -13.58 -26.75
CA SER A 202 -2.43 -12.25 -26.32
C SER A 202 -3.03 -12.25 -24.90
N PRO A 203 -2.96 -11.13 -24.14
CA PRO A 203 -3.63 -11.04 -22.85
C PRO A 203 -5.13 -11.30 -22.93
N ARG A 204 -5.79 -10.91 -24.04
CA ARG A 204 -7.22 -11.13 -24.28
C ARG A 204 -7.55 -12.60 -24.45
N ASP A 205 -6.72 -13.35 -25.19
CA ASP A 205 -6.91 -14.80 -25.36
C ASP A 205 -6.71 -15.53 -24.03
N CYS A 206 -5.69 -15.16 -23.27
CA CYS A 206 -5.48 -15.68 -21.92
C CYS A 206 -6.70 -15.42 -21.03
N TRP A 207 -7.25 -14.22 -21.06
CA TRP A 207 -8.42 -13.86 -20.28
C TRP A 207 -9.65 -14.71 -20.66
N ASN A 208 -9.91 -14.88 -21.97
CA ASN A 208 -11.00 -15.73 -22.47
C ASN A 208 -10.87 -17.19 -21.99
N ILE A 209 -9.66 -17.75 -22.08
CA ILE A 209 -9.39 -19.12 -21.61
C ILE A 209 -9.65 -19.25 -20.11
N LEU A 210 -9.15 -18.31 -19.30
CA LEU A 210 -9.23 -18.37 -17.85
C LEU A 210 -10.65 -18.12 -17.32
N ARG A 211 -11.41 -17.27 -17.99
CA ARG A 211 -12.81 -16.99 -17.64
C ARG A 211 -13.69 -18.22 -17.77
N ASN A 212 -13.39 -19.12 -18.72
CA ASN A 212 -14.16 -20.34 -18.97
C ASN A 212 -13.78 -21.49 -18.03
N VAL A 213 -12.80 -21.32 -17.13
CA VAL A 213 -12.43 -22.32 -16.12
C VAL A 213 -13.56 -22.51 -15.12
N SER A 214 -13.94 -23.75 -14.83
CA SER A 214 -15.02 -24.08 -13.90
C SER A 214 -14.68 -23.64 -12.46
N GLU A 215 -15.68 -23.36 -11.63
CA GLU A 215 -15.47 -22.98 -10.22
C GLU A 215 -14.73 -24.08 -9.43
N ASN A 216 -15.04 -25.34 -9.70
CA ASN A 216 -14.36 -26.47 -9.08
C ASN A 216 -12.87 -26.50 -9.46
N ASP A 217 -12.56 -26.26 -10.73
CA ASP A 217 -11.19 -26.25 -11.21
C ASP A 217 -10.43 -25.01 -10.68
N CYS A 218 -11.11 -23.85 -10.52
CA CYS A 218 -10.53 -22.71 -9.82
C CYS A 218 -10.13 -23.05 -8.38
N TYR A 219 -11.02 -23.73 -7.65
CA TYR A 219 -10.71 -24.19 -6.29
C TYR A 219 -9.53 -25.16 -6.27
N LEU A 220 -9.44 -26.06 -7.24
CA LEU A 220 -8.32 -27.00 -7.38
C LEU A 220 -6.99 -26.29 -7.66
N LEU A 221 -7.02 -25.24 -8.46
CA LEU A 221 -5.86 -24.38 -8.73
C LEU A 221 -5.45 -23.49 -7.54
N GLY A 222 -6.20 -23.52 -6.44
CA GLY A 222 -5.89 -22.80 -5.22
C GLY A 222 -6.56 -21.44 -5.08
N PHE A 223 -7.49 -21.11 -5.97
CA PHE A 223 -8.29 -19.87 -5.89
C PHE A 223 -9.57 -20.10 -5.09
N ASN A 224 -10.06 -19.05 -4.47
CA ASN A 224 -11.41 -19.00 -3.91
C ASN A 224 -12.31 -18.28 -4.93
N PRO A 225 -13.20 -18.97 -5.68
CA PRO A 225 -13.98 -18.37 -6.76
C PRO A 225 -14.87 -17.21 -6.32
N LYS A 226 -15.27 -17.19 -5.05
CA LYS A 226 -16.06 -16.08 -4.48
C LYS A 226 -15.25 -14.79 -4.32
N MET A 227 -13.95 -14.92 -4.03
CA MET A 227 -13.05 -13.80 -3.76
C MET A 227 -12.23 -13.42 -4.99
N GLN A 228 -11.71 -14.41 -5.73
CA GLN A 228 -10.77 -14.21 -6.81
C GLN A 228 -10.81 -15.39 -7.77
N ARG A 229 -10.75 -15.11 -9.06
CA ARG A 229 -10.65 -16.11 -10.15
C ARG A 229 -9.32 -15.92 -10.91
N PRO A 230 -8.86 -16.94 -11.68
CA PRO A 230 -7.62 -16.85 -12.45
C PRO A 230 -7.58 -15.71 -13.47
N GLU A 231 -8.73 -15.34 -14.06
CA GLU A 231 -8.84 -14.21 -15.00
C GLU A 231 -8.51 -12.86 -14.36
N ASP A 232 -8.66 -12.71 -13.03
CA ASP A 232 -8.37 -11.47 -12.30
C ASP A 232 -6.84 -11.15 -12.25
N LEU A 233 -5.99 -12.08 -12.68
CA LEU A 233 -4.56 -11.85 -12.87
C LEU A 233 -4.24 -11.05 -14.14
N ILE A 234 -5.26 -10.73 -14.93
CA ILE A 234 -5.18 -9.91 -16.13
C ILE A 234 -5.95 -8.61 -15.86
N ILE A 235 -5.28 -7.49 -16.08
CA ILE A 235 -5.80 -6.16 -15.76
C ILE A 235 -6.56 -5.62 -16.95
N GLU A 236 -7.86 -5.35 -16.81
CA GLU A 236 -8.69 -4.59 -17.74
C GLU A 236 -8.97 -3.19 -17.18
N LYS A 237 -9.14 -3.09 -15.86
CA LYS A 237 -9.37 -1.84 -15.14
C LYS A 237 -8.17 -1.56 -14.26
N PHE A 238 -7.41 -0.53 -14.61
CA PHE A 238 -6.21 -0.16 -13.90
C PHE A 238 -6.57 0.70 -12.70
N PRO A 239 -6.22 0.28 -11.46
CA PRO A 239 -6.46 1.08 -10.26
C PRO A 239 -5.49 2.26 -10.19
N ILE A 240 -6.02 3.45 -9.96
CA ILE A 240 -5.23 4.65 -9.75
C ILE A 240 -5.18 4.96 -8.27
N ALA A 241 -3.97 5.09 -7.73
CA ALA A 241 -3.76 5.41 -6.33
C ALA A 241 -4.30 6.80 -5.97
N PRO A 242 -4.81 7.02 -4.75
CA PRO A 242 -5.21 8.33 -4.25
C PRO A 242 -4.12 9.38 -4.40
N VAL A 243 -4.52 10.66 -4.45
CA VAL A 243 -3.58 11.79 -4.59
C VAL A 243 -2.61 11.84 -3.43
N ASP A 244 -3.03 11.49 -2.22
CA ASP A 244 -2.19 11.50 -1.00
C ASP A 244 -1.00 10.53 -1.05
N ILE A 245 -1.10 9.44 -1.82
CA ILE A 245 0.02 8.50 -2.01
C ILE A 245 1.08 9.05 -2.98
N ARG A 246 0.69 9.99 -3.83
CA ARG A 246 1.51 10.61 -4.89
C ARG A 246 1.39 12.14 -4.86
N PRO A 247 1.71 12.78 -3.73
CA PRO A 247 1.51 14.22 -3.55
C PRO A 247 2.38 15.02 -4.51
N THR A 248 1.85 16.14 -4.97
CA THR A 248 2.60 17.16 -5.71
C THR A 248 3.35 18.06 -4.73
N ALA A 249 4.64 18.28 -4.97
CA ALA A 249 5.44 19.22 -4.20
C ALA A 249 5.43 20.58 -4.89
N LYS A 250 5.15 21.64 -4.13
CA LYS A 250 5.35 23.02 -4.58
C LYS A 250 6.83 23.36 -4.48
N VAL A 251 7.39 23.97 -5.50
CA VAL A 251 8.80 24.39 -5.51
C VAL A 251 8.87 25.82 -4.96
N ASP A 252 9.51 25.99 -3.80
CA ASP A 252 9.52 27.25 -3.05
C ASP A 252 10.12 28.45 -3.81
N PHE A 253 10.95 28.18 -4.84
CA PHE A 253 11.62 29.23 -5.63
C PHE A 253 10.86 29.67 -6.89
N MET A 254 9.79 28.98 -7.28
CA MET A 254 8.98 29.29 -8.44
C MET A 254 7.51 29.19 -8.06
N SER A 255 6.85 30.30 -7.95
CA SER A 255 5.46 30.41 -7.48
C SER A 255 4.40 29.64 -8.30
N ALA A 256 4.77 29.09 -9.45
CA ALA A 256 3.88 28.34 -10.34
C ALA A 256 4.38 26.93 -10.70
N ALA A 257 5.61 26.54 -10.32
CA ALA A 257 6.14 25.21 -10.68
C ALA A 257 5.79 24.17 -9.62
N THR A 258 5.00 23.18 -9.99
CA THR A 258 4.71 21.99 -9.19
C THR A 258 5.55 20.83 -9.68
N MET A 259 6.21 20.11 -8.77
CA MET A 259 6.90 18.86 -9.09
C MET A 259 5.94 17.69 -8.85
N GLU A 260 5.60 17.00 -9.91
CA GLU A 260 4.74 15.82 -9.83
C GLU A 260 5.52 14.60 -9.35
N ASP A 261 4.83 13.73 -8.63
CA ASP A 261 5.40 12.47 -8.15
C ASP A 261 5.66 11.49 -9.31
N ALA A 262 6.66 10.61 -9.13
CA ALA A 262 7.03 9.59 -10.12
C ALA A 262 5.85 8.69 -10.55
N LEU A 263 4.95 8.34 -9.61
CA LEU A 263 3.75 7.57 -9.93
C LEU A 263 2.76 8.37 -10.78
N THR A 264 2.62 9.67 -10.54
CA THR A 264 1.74 10.55 -11.34
C THR A 264 2.22 10.64 -12.78
N LEU A 265 3.54 10.84 -12.99
CA LEU A 265 4.14 10.84 -14.31
C LEU A 265 3.93 9.49 -15.03
N LYS A 266 4.06 8.39 -14.30
CA LYS A 266 3.88 7.05 -14.86
C LYS A 266 2.42 6.76 -15.23
N ILE A 267 1.46 7.26 -14.44
CA ILE A 267 0.02 7.18 -14.76
C ILE A 267 -0.27 8.02 -16.01
N SER A 268 0.34 9.19 -16.17
CA SER A 268 0.26 10.00 -17.40
C SER A 268 0.72 9.22 -18.63
N ASP A 269 1.87 8.53 -18.53
CA ASP A 269 2.38 7.67 -19.60
C ASP A 269 1.40 6.53 -19.95
N ILE A 270 0.82 5.87 -18.93
CA ILE A 270 -0.18 4.81 -19.11
C ILE A 270 -1.42 5.33 -19.82
N ILE A 271 -1.97 6.47 -19.39
CA ILE A 271 -3.16 7.07 -20.01
C ILE A 271 -2.86 7.47 -21.45
N THR A 272 -1.70 8.08 -21.71
CA THR A 272 -1.29 8.47 -23.07
C THR A 272 -1.13 7.25 -23.99
N ALA A 273 -0.49 6.19 -23.50
CA ALA A 273 -0.37 4.93 -24.25
C ALA A 273 -1.75 4.29 -24.46
N ASN A 274 -2.63 4.30 -23.47
CA ASN A 274 -3.99 3.77 -23.56
C ASN A 274 -4.83 4.49 -24.61
N LYS A 275 -4.74 5.83 -24.68
CA LYS A 275 -5.41 6.62 -25.74
C LYS A 275 -4.92 6.24 -27.13
N ARG A 276 -3.61 6.05 -27.29
CA ARG A 276 -3.04 5.61 -28.58
C ARG A 276 -3.57 4.24 -28.99
N VAL A 277 -3.63 3.29 -28.04
CA VAL A 277 -4.21 1.95 -28.28
C VAL A 277 -5.69 2.08 -28.70
N ARG A 278 -6.49 2.89 -28.01
CA ARG A 278 -7.91 3.11 -28.33
C ARG A 278 -8.10 3.68 -29.74
N GLN A 279 -7.37 4.74 -30.07
CA GLN A 279 -7.40 5.35 -31.41
C GLN A 279 -7.00 4.37 -32.51
N GLN A 280 -6.06 3.48 -32.22
CA GLN A 280 -5.61 2.49 -33.18
C GLN A 280 -6.66 1.40 -33.40
N MET A 281 -7.30 0.91 -32.33
CA MET A 281 -8.38 -0.07 -32.42
C MET A 281 -9.59 0.50 -33.20
N GLU A 282 -9.89 1.78 -33.02
CA GLU A 282 -10.94 2.45 -33.80
C GLU A 282 -10.60 2.50 -35.31
N LYS A 283 -9.33 2.78 -35.65
CA LYS A 283 -8.87 2.79 -37.06
C LYS A 283 -8.87 1.38 -37.65
N GLU A 284 -8.49 0.33 -36.91
CA GLU A 284 -8.52 -1.06 -37.38
C GLU A 284 -9.93 -1.56 -37.66
N THR A 285 -10.90 -1.14 -36.85
CA THR A 285 -12.30 -1.45 -37.07
C THR A 285 -12.78 -0.89 -38.41
N ILE A 286 -12.17 0.19 -38.91
CA ILE A 286 -12.50 0.85 -40.18
C ILE A 286 -11.74 0.23 -41.37
N SER A 287 -10.47 -0.21 -41.18
CA SER A 287 -9.56 -0.56 -42.30
C SER A 287 -9.32 -2.05 -42.52
N ASN A 288 -9.75 -2.93 -41.63
CA ASN A 288 -9.55 -4.40 -41.70
C ASN A 288 -8.08 -4.90 -41.84
N GLU A 289 -7.05 -4.05 -41.71
CA GLU A 289 -5.66 -4.39 -41.85
C GLU A 289 -4.97 -4.51 -40.46
N LEU A 290 -4.57 -5.73 -40.06
CA LEU A 290 -3.72 -5.97 -38.90
C LEU A 290 -2.27 -5.61 -39.24
N SER A 291 -1.78 -4.45 -38.82
CA SER A 291 -0.39 -4.06 -39.05
C SER A 291 0.53 -4.48 -37.85
N THR A 292 1.79 -4.80 -38.17
CA THR A 292 2.84 -5.11 -37.16
C THR A 292 3.11 -3.92 -36.23
N TYR A 293 2.85 -2.70 -36.66
CA TYR A 293 2.94 -1.46 -35.88
C TYR A 293 2.01 -1.47 -34.65
N ASN A 294 0.91 -2.18 -34.72
CA ASN A 294 -0.06 -2.27 -33.63
C ASN A 294 0.49 -3.02 -32.42
N GLN A 295 1.29 -4.05 -32.63
CA GLN A 295 1.88 -4.81 -31.54
C GLN A 295 2.84 -3.98 -30.67
N ASP A 296 3.53 -3.01 -31.23
CA ASP A 296 4.47 -2.17 -30.49
C ASP A 296 3.76 -1.19 -29.56
N ILE A 297 2.58 -0.67 -29.96
CA ILE A 297 1.77 0.21 -29.13
C ILE A 297 1.18 -0.57 -27.94
N PHE A 298 0.72 -1.80 -28.15
CA PHE A 298 0.28 -2.69 -27.07
C PHE A 298 1.42 -3.07 -26.14
N ASN A 299 2.61 -3.36 -26.68
CA ASN A 299 3.79 -3.65 -25.90
C ASN A 299 4.21 -2.45 -25.04
N LEU A 300 4.08 -1.21 -25.56
CA LEU A 300 4.39 0.01 -24.84
C LEU A 300 3.43 0.21 -23.66
N LEU A 301 2.12 0.00 -23.84
CA LEU A 301 1.15 0.05 -22.74
C LEU A 301 1.47 -0.99 -21.67
N GLN A 302 1.74 -2.24 -22.09
CA GLN A 302 2.14 -3.33 -21.18
C GLN A 302 3.42 -3.00 -20.40
N TYR A 303 4.41 -2.39 -21.06
CA TYR A 303 5.66 -1.93 -20.45
C TYR A 303 5.43 -0.84 -19.40
N HIS A 304 4.61 0.17 -19.70
CA HIS A 304 4.30 1.24 -18.74
C HIS A 304 3.58 0.70 -17.51
N VAL A 305 2.62 -0.21 -17.68
CA VAL A 305 1.95 -0.87 -16.55
C VAL A 305 2.91 -1.74 -15.74
N ALA A 306 3.80 -2.50 -16.39
CA ALA A 306 4.78 -3.33 -15.70
C ALA A 306 5.75 -2.51 -14.85
N THR A 307 6.29 -1.41 -15.42
CA THR A 307 7.25 -0.53 -14.71
C THR A 307 6.58 0.36 -13.65
N TYR A 308 5.27 0.55 -13.68
CA TYR A 308 4.53 1.14 -12.57
C TYR A 308 4.56 0.25 -11.33
N PHE A 309 4.42 -1.07 -11.51
CA PHE A 309 4.47 -2.02 -10.40
C PHE A 309 5.90 -2.34 -9.95
N ASP A 310 6.82 -2.60 -10.89
CA ASP A 310 8.20 -2.95 -10.58
C ASP A 310 9.17 -2.40 -11.64
N ASN A 311 9.98 -1.42 -11.26
CA ASN A 311 10.98 -0.77 -12.11
C ASN A 311 12.42 -1.28 -11.82
N GLU A 312 12.60 -2.14 -10.82
CA GLU A 312 13.92 -2.72 -10.46
C GLU A 312 14.16 -4.11 -11.07
N SER A 313 13.17 -4.65 -11.79
CA SER A 313 13.29 -5.97 -12.39
C SER A 313 14.41 -6.01 -13.41
N VAL A 314 15.32 -6.97 -13.25
CA VAL A 314 16.48 -7.18 -14.16
C VAL A 314 16.04 -7.49 -15.61
N SER A 315 14.83 -7.99 -15.79
CA SER A 315 14.29 -8.42 -17.09
C SER A 315 13.63 -7.30 -17.90
N LEU A 316 13.51 -6.09 -17.35
CA LEU A 316 12.88 -4.95 -18.03
C LEU A 316 13.84 -3.74 -18.05
N PRO A 317 13.86 -2.96 -19.15
CA PRO A 317 14.58 -1.69 -19.16
C PRO A 317 13.98 -0.75 -18.11
N ARG A 318 14.85 -0.10 -17.33
CA ARG A 318 14.42 0.82 -16.27
C ARG A 318 13.85 2.09 -16.88
N THR A 319 12.82 2.61 -16.26
CA THR A 319 12.30 3.95 -16.55
C THR A 319 13.05 4.97 -15.71
N GLU A 320 13.52 6.03 -16.33
CA GLU A 320 14.25 7.12 -15.70
C GLU A 320 13.49 8.45 -15.88
N PHE A 321 13.76 9.41 -14.99
CA PHE A 321 13.27 10.77 -15.18
C PHE A 321 13.97 11.41 -16.39
N LYS A 322 13.22 12.18 -17.18
CA LYS A 322 13.74 12.88 -18.37
C LYS A 322 14.90 13.84 -18.03
N THR A 323 14.86 14.43 -16.84
CA THR A 323 15.90 15.30 -16.29
C THR A 323 16.63 14.57 -15.16
N GLY A 324 17.93 14.26 -15.36
CA GLY A 324 18.81 13.76 -14.30
C GLY A 324 19.07 12.25 -14.26
N GLY A 325 18.51 11.45 -15.17
CA GLY A 325 18.83 10.00 -15.29
C GLY A 325 18.59 9.16 -14.04
N ARG A 326 17.79 9.64 -13.08
CA ARG A 326 17.43 8.88 -11.88
C ARG A 326 16.26 7.94 -12.19
N PRO A 327 16.29 6.68 -11.71
CA PRO A 327 15.18 5.77 -11.90
C PRO A 327 13.93 6.26 -11.20
N THR A 328 12.77 6.11 -11.84
CA THR A 328 11.48 6.42 -11.25
C THR A 328 11.11 5.37 -10.21
N LYS A 329 10.62 5.79 -9.03
CA LYS A 329 10.20 4.87 -7.97
C LYS A 329 8.87 4.22 -8.32
N SER A 330 8.88 2.89 -8.40
CA SER A 330 7.68 2.06 -8.59
C SER A 330 6.95 1.76 -7.27
N ILE A 331 5.78 1.12 -7.34
CA ILE A 331 5.06 0.63 -6.15
C ILE A 331 5.91 -0.37 -5.37
N SER A 332 6.62 -1.28 -6.06
CA SER A 332 7.53 -2.24 -5.43
C SER A 332 8.61 -1.54 -4.59
N ASP A 333 9.23 -0.49 -5.13
CA ASP A 333 10.29 0.27 -4.46
C ASP A 333 9.78 1.01 -3.21
N ARG A 334 8.50 1.40 -3.22
CA ARG A 334 7.87 2.07 -2.06
C ARG A 334 7.54 1.11 -0.92
N ILE A 335 7.36 -0.18 -1.21
CA ILE A 335 7.02 -1.21 -0.22
C ILE A 335 8.27 -1.89 0.30
N LYS A 336 9.19 -2.27 -0.61
CA LYS A 336 10.39 -3.03 -0.33
C LYS A 336 11.54 -2.16 0.21
N GLY A 337 12.53 -2.83 0.75
CA GLY A 337 13.81 -2.23 1.11
C GLY A 337 13.82 -1.47 2.43
N LYS A 338 14.98 -0.83 2.73
CA LYS A 338 15.23 -0.14 4.00
C LYS A 338 14.36 1.11 4.16
N ALA A 339 14.09 1.83 3.07
CA ALA A 339 13.27 3.04 3.04
C ALA A 339 11.80 2.74 2.68
N GLY A 340 11.43 1.47 2.46
CA GLY A 340 10.07 1.06 2.10
C GLY A 340 9.11 1.09 3.30
N ARG A 341 7.82 1.07 3.00
CA ARG A 341 6.75 1.18 4.01
C ARG A 341 6.80 0.09 5.07
N VAL A 342 7.14 -1.15 4.69
CA VAL A 342 7.19 -2.27 5.65
C VAL A 342 8.21 -2.00 6.76
N ARG A 343 9.47 -1.71 6.40
CA ARG A 343 10.55 -1.52 7.38
C ARG A 343 10.52 -0.15 8.05
N SER A 344 10.21 0.94 7.33
CA SER A 344 10.33 2.31 7.83
C SER A 344 9.07 2.86 8.50
N ASN A 345 7.88 2.31 8.21
CA ASN A 345 6.62 2.85 8.70
C ASN A 345 5.72 1.85 9.43
N LEU A 346 5.88 0.53 9.19
CA LEU A 346 5.07 -0.50 9.85
C LEU A 346 5.84 -1.22 10.97
N MET A 347 7.03 -1.74 10.70
CA MET A 347 7.86 -2.39 11.72
C MET A 347 8.45 -1.40 12.71
N GLY A 348 8.83 -0.22 12.25
CA GLY A 348 9.28 0.89 13.06
C GLY A 348 8.76 2.20 12.47
N LYS A 349 8.32 3.12 13.31
CA LYS A 349 7.83 4.45 12.90
C LYS A 349 8.21 5.48 13.94
N ARG A 350 8.24 6.75 13.52
CA ARG A 350 8.37 7.88 14.44
C ARG A 350 7.08 8.06 15.21
N VAL A 351 7.20 8.38 16.48
CA VAL A 351 6.06 8.58 17.38
C VAL A 351 6.05 10.01 17.89
N ASP A 352 4.84 10.52 18.15
CA ASP A 352 4.63 11.79 18.82
C ASP A 352 4.79 11.63 20.34
N PHE A 353 4.73 12.72 21.09
CA PHE A 353 4.90 12.76 22.54
C PHE A 353 6.21 12.12 23.00
N SER A 354 7.30 12.46 22.33
CA SER A 354 8.64 12.00 22.68
C SER A 354 9.59 13.18 22.84
N GLY A 355 10.46 13.11 23.82
CA GLY A 355 11.49 14.10 24.09
C GLY A 355 12.89 13.49 24.04
N ARG A 356 13.90 14.27 23.68
CA ARG A 356 15.29 13.84 23.60
C ARG A 356 16.20 14.89 24.19
N THR A 357 17.03 14.51 25.16
CA THR A 357 18.07 15.37 25.70
C THR A 357 19.24 14.56 26.25
N VAL A 358 20.26 15.25 26.72
CA VAL A 358 21.43 14.67 27.38
C VAL A 358 21.05 14.15 28.78
N ILE A 359 21.70 13.10 29.24
CA ILE A 359 21.54 12.58 30.60
C ILE A 359 22.63 13.13 31.51
N THR A 360 22.27 13.32 32.78
CA THR A 360 23.19 13.67 33.85
C THR A 360 22.90 12.78 35.05
N SER A 361 23.93 12.35 35.75
CA SER A 361 23.77 11.54 36.95
C SER A 361 23.22 12.36 38.12
N ASP A 362 22.29 11.78 38.88
CA ASP A 362 21.79 12.32 40.13
C ASP A 362 21.66 11.19 41.17
N PRO A 363 22.42 11.24 42.27
CA PRO A 363 22.38 10.20 43.27
C PRO A 363 21.12 10.23 44.16
N TYR A 364 20.36 11.34 44.13
CA TYR A 364 19.18 11.51 44.99
C TYR A 364 17.89 10.99 44.37
N ILE A 365 17.93 10.63 43.08
CA ILE A 365 16.79 10.06 42.36
C ILE A 365 16.78 8.53 42.56
N ASP A 366 15.60 7.96 42.80
CA ASP A 366 15.44 6.52 42.93
C ASP A 366 15.74 5.76 41.62
N ILE A 367 15.98 4.46 41.72
CA ILE A 367 16.36 3.63 40.55
C ILE A 367 15.24 3.55 39.53
N ASP A 368 13.97 3.62 39.96
CA ASP A 368 12.78 3.56 39.12
C ASP A 368 12.29 4.95 38.67
N GLN A 369 13.04 6.01 38.96
CA GLN A 369 12.69 7.38 38.61
C GLN A 369 13.58 7.96 37.50
N VAL A 370 13.04 8.93 36.78
CA VAL A 370 13.76 9.80 35.84
C VAL A 370 13.39 11.24 36.08
N GLY A 371 14.42 12.09 36.28
CA GLY A 371 14.22 13.52 36.42
C GLY A 371 14.06 14.17 35.04
N ILE A 372 12.96 14.88 34.82
CA ILE A 372 12.71 15.62 33.57
C ILE A 372 12.66 17.13 33.84
N PRO A 373 13.20 17.97 32.92
CA PRO A 373 13.09 19.42 33.02
C PRO A 373 11.62 19.88 32.93
N LYS A 374 11.25 20.87 33.74
CA LYS A 374 9.91 21.47 33.74
C LYS A 374 9.43 21.88 32.34
N LYS A 375 10.30 22.45 31.51
CA LYS A 375 9.96 22.83 30.12
C LYS A 375 9.48 21.64 29.30
N MET A 376 10.15 20.48 29.43
CA MET A 376 9.72 19.25 28.77
C MET A 376 8.42 18.69 29.35
N ALA A 377 8.24 18.75 30.67
CA ALA A 377 7.01 18.32 31.32
C ALA A 377 5.78 19.13 30.88
N MET A 378 5.97 20.41 30.49
CA MET A 378 4.91 21.26 29.95
C MET A 378 4.59 20.96 28.48
N GLU A 379 5.54 20.45 27.70
CA GLU A 379 5.34 20.10 26.30
C GLU A 379 4.83 18.65 26.11
N LEU A 380 5.36 17.72 26.90
CA LEU A 380 4.94 16.32 26.89
C LEU A 380 3.66 16.16 27.72
N THR A 381 2.54 16.12 27.03
CA THR A 381 1.23 16.03 27.67
C THR A 381 0.74 14.58 27.75
N ILE A 382 -0.06 14.31 28.77
CA ILE A 382 -0.73 13.04 28.97
C ILE A 382 -2.24 13.27 28.80
N PRO A 383 -2.91 12.54 27.89
CA PRO A 383 -4.35 12.65 27.71
C PRO A 383 -5.07 11.93 28.88
N GLU A 384 -5.91 12.68 29.59
CA GLU A 384 -6.72 12.17 30.69
C GLU A 384 -8.21 12.47 30.44
N GLU A 385 -9.05 11.42 30.51
CA GLU A 385 -10.49 11.55 30.31
C GLU A 385 -11.16 12.15 31.57
N VAL A 386 -12.08 13.07 31.36
CA VAL A 386 -12.82 13.74 32.43
C VAL A 386 -13.88 12.80 32.99
N THR A 387 -13.67 12.37 34.23
CA THR A 387 -14.56 11.50 35.01
C THR A 387 -15.15 12.29 36.19
N PRO A 388 -16.24 11.82 36.83
CA PRO A 388 -16.79 12.48 38.03
C PRO A 388 -15.78 12.62 39.19
N TYR A 389 -14.75 11.77 39.23
CA TYR A 389 -13.74 11.76 40.31
C TYR A 389 -12.64 12.80 40.09
N ASN A 390 -12.20 13.02 38.84
CA ASN A 390 -11.07 13.87 38.51
C ASN A 390 -11.45 15.27 37.99
N ILE A 391 -12.75 15.53 37.73
CA ILE A 391 -13.23 16.77 37.10
C ILE A 391 -12.78 18.03 37.85
N LYS A 392 -12.75 18.02 39.19
CA LYS A 392 -12.29 19.17 40.00
C LYS A 392 -10.81 19.44 39.79
N TYR A 393 -10.00 18.37 39.79
CA TYR A 393 -8.55 18.45 39.56
C TYR A 393 -8.26 18.97 38.15
N LEU A 394 -8.83 18.34 37.12
CA LEU A 394 -8.64 18.73 35.72
C LEU A 394 -9.14 20.16 35.43
N THR A 395 -10.23 20.59 36.05
CA THR A 395 -10.71 21.98 35.94
C THR A 395 -9.67 22.97 36.48
N GLY A 396 -8.97 22.63 37.57
CA GLY A 396 -7.86 23.39 38.09
C GLY A 396 -6.71 23.55 37.09
N LEU A 397 -6.29 22.43 36.46
CA LEU A 397 -5.24 22.41 35.45
C LEU A 397 -5.60 23.21 34.19
N VAL A 398 -6.83 23.06 33.73
CA VAL A 398 -7.34 23.83 32.57
C VAL A 398 -7.41 25.31 32.86
N LYS A 399 -7.73 25.70 34.11
CA LYS A 399 -7.70 27.11 34.54
C LYS A 399 -6.30 27.69 34.54
N ASN A 400 -5.28 26.92 34.94
CA ASN A 400 -3.87 27.31 34.88
C ASN A 400 -3.39 27.53 33.44
N GLY A 401 -3.96 26.77 32.49
CA GLY A 401 -3.63 26.86 31.08
C GLY A 401 -2.27 26.26 30.72
N ARG A 402 -1.71 26.70 29.58
CA ARG A 402 -0.46 26.12 29.04
C ARG A 402 0.80 26.69 29.70
N ASP A 403 0.76 27.95 30.10
CA ASP A 403 1.97 28.68 30.50
C ASP A 403 2.32 28.48 31.99
N VAL A 404 1.38 27.99 32.79
CA VAL A 404 1.57 27.76 34.22
C VAL A 404 1.63 26.26 34.52
N TYR A 405 2.71 25.84 35.20
CA TYR A 405 2.88 24.46 35.66
C TYR A 405 2.37 24.29 37.10
N PRO A 406 1.61 23.23 37.42
CA PRO A 406 1.02 22.25 36.50
C PRO A 406 -0.21 22.81 35.78
N GLY A 407 -0.35 22.48 34.50
CA GLY A 407 -1.43 22.98 33.64
C GLY A 407 -1.86 21.96 32.59
N ALA A 408 -2.50 22.46 31.53
CA ALA A 408 -2.94 21.66 30.39
C ALA A 408 -2.76 22.44 29.07
N ASN A 409 -2.50 21.73 27.97
CA ASN A 409 -2.29 22.35 26.65
C ASN A 409 -3.56 22.38 25.83
N PHE A 410 -4.31 21.28 25.80
CA PHE A 410 -5.49 21.14 24.96
C PHE A 410 -6.63 20.46 25.71
N VAL A 411 -7.86 20.79 25.28
CA VAL A 411 -9.07 20.07 25.63
C VAL A 411 -9.70 19.54 24.35
N LEU A 412 -9.84 18.25 24.26
CA LEU A 412 -10.53 17.58 23.14
C LEU A 412 -11.99 17.33 23.59
N ARG A 413 -12.91 18.00 22.93
CA ARG A 413 -14.34 17.83 23.15
C ARG A 413 -14.96 16.99 22.06
N ILE A 414 -15.69 15.99 22.43
CA ILE A 414 -16.42 15.13 21.52
C ILE A 414 -17.84 15.65 21.41
N ASN A 415 -18.16 16.26 20.28
CA ASN A 415 -19.50 16.69 19.93
C ASN A 415 -20.10 15.68 18.96
N PHE A 416 -21.41 15.44 19.04
CA PHE A 416 -22.12 14.64 18.05
C PHE A 416 -22.88 15.56 17.11
N ARG A 417 -22.52 15.53 15.83
CA ARG A 417 -23.20 16.26 14.78
C ARG A 417 -23.75 15.26 13.76
N ASP A 418 -25.05 15.29 13.53
CA ASP A 418 -25.75 14.34 12.62
C ASP A 418 -25.46 12.86 12.95
N GLY A 419 -25.35 12.52 14.24
CA GLY A 419 -25.04 11.15 14.70
C GLY A 419 -23.57 10.72 14.51
N LYS A 420 -22.70 11.61 14.03
CA LYS A 420 -21.25 11.35 13.89
C LYS A 420 -20.47 12.08 14.97
N PRO A 421 -19.45 11.43 15.58
CA PRO A 421 -18.58 12.10 16.55
C PRO A 421 -17.66 13.09 15.82
N GLU A 422 -17.72 14.34 16.20
CA GLU A 422 -16.84 15.43 15.77
C GLU A 422 -15.94 15.82 16.94
N ILE A 423 -14.61 15.68 16.78
CA ILE A 423 -13.64 16.02 17.81
C ILE A 423 -13.23 17.49 17.63
N GLN A 424 -13.63 18.33 18.58
CA GLN A 424 -13.22 19.70 18.64
C GLN A 424 -11.97 19.84 19.52
N LYS A 425 -10.82 20.17 18.94
CA LYS A 425 -9.59 20.47 19.66
C LYS A 425 -9.56 21.95 20.08
N ILE A 426 -9.54 22.20 21.39
CA ILE A 426 -9.52 23.52 21.97
C ILE A 426 -8.14 23.80 22.53
N ASP A 427 -7.40 24.76 21.94
CA ASP A 427 -6.08 25.18 22.42
C ASP A 427 -6.24 26.20 23.57
N LEU A 428 -5.62 25.91 24.72
CA LEU A 428 -5.69 26.75 25.91
C LEU A 428 -4.81 28.00 25.82
N LYS A 429 -3.82 28.01 24.91
CA LYS A 429 -2.94 29.18 24.67
C LYS A 429 -3.69 30.41 24.20
N TYR A 430 -4.69 30.25 23.36
CA TYR A 430 -5.42 31.36 22.73
C TYR A 430 -6.71 31.73 23.46
N ARG A 431 -7.08 31.05 24.52
CA ARG A 431 -8.34 31.30 25.23
C ARG A 431 -8.14 32.01 26.57
N LYS A 432 -8.74 33.20 26.65
CA LYS A 432 -8.80 34.02 27.90
C LYS A 432 -9.97 33.67 28.82
N LYS A 433 -10.98 32.91 28.36
CA LYS A 433 -12.16 32.55 29.16
C LYS A 433 -12.04 31.13 29.71
N ALA A 434 -12.43 30.91 30.97
CA ALA A 434 -12.48 29.61 31.60
C ALA A 434 -13.39 28.65 30.80
N ILE A 435 -12.89 27.45 30.53
CA ILE A 435 -13.61 26.39 29.83
C ILE A 435 -14.29 25.51 30.88
N ARG A 436 -15.60 25.31 30.75
CA ARG A 436 -16.30 24.31 31.55
C ARG A 436 -16.09 22.95 30.92
N LEU A 437 -15.54 22.01 31.69
CA LEU A 437 -15.34 20.63 31.26
C LEU A 437 -16.66 19.86 31.37
N ASN A 438 -16.89 19.01 30.38
CA ASN A 438 -17.99 18.02 30.38
C ASN A 438 -17.42 16.64 30.67
N LEU A 439 -18.25 15.74 31.19
CA LEU A 439 -17.86 14.33 31.34
C LEU A 439 -17.60 13.72 29.96
N GLY A 440 -16.48 13.00 29.83
CA GLY A 440 -16.02 12.42 28.55
C GLY A 440 -15.18 13.35 27.68
N ASP A 441 -14.98 14.63 28.06
CA ASP A 441 -13.94 15.46 27.45
C ASP A 441 -12.57 14.83 27.76
N ILE A 442 -11.56 14.99 26.88
CA ILE A 442 -10.20 14.55 27.12
C ILE A 442 -9.32 15.78 27.30
N VAL A 443 -8.62 15.85 28.44
CA VAL A 443 -7.69 16.95 28.75
C VAL A 443 -6.25 16.46 28.55
N GLU A 444 -5.50 17.12 27.69
CA GLU A 444 -4.06 16.93 27.54
C GLU A 444 -3.33 17.74 28.63
N ARG A 445 -3.15 17.13 29.82
CA ARG A 445 -2.48 17.74 30.94
C ARG A 445 -0.96 17.64 30.84
N HIS A 446 -0.25 18.55 31.49
CA HIS A 446 1.19 18.43 31.67
C HIS A 446 1.55 17.16 32.41
N SER A 447 2.75 16.62 32.14
CA SER A 447 3.30 15.51 32.91
C SER A 447 3.59 15.97 34.34
N VAL A 448 3.23 15.15 35.32
CA VAL A 448 3.42 15.42 36.75
C VAL A 448 4.23 14.29 37.41
N ASP A 449 4.70 14.55 38.62
CA ASP A 449 5.44 13.56 39.41
C ASP A 449 4.61 12.28 39.60
N GLY A 450 5.26 11.15 39.38
CA GLY A 450 4.64 9.83 39.49
C GLY A 450 4.03 9.27 38.20
N ASP A 451 3.92 10.06 37.14
CA ASP A 451 3.55 9.54 35.83
C ASP A 451 4.61 8.56 35.29
N TYR A 452 4.18 7.55 34.51
CA TYR A 452 5.09 6.59 33.93
C TYR A 452 5.45 6.96 32.50
N VAL A 453 6.75 6.85 32.18
CA VAL A 453 7.29 7.06 30.82
C VAL A 453 8.19 5.91 30.43
N LEU A 454 8.30 5.66 29.13
CA LEU A 454 9.28 4.72 28.58
C LEU A 454 10.56 5.48 28.28
N PHE A 455 11.61 5.17 29.04
CA PHE A 455 12.92 5.75 28.86
C PHE A 455 13.81 4.82 28.04
N ASN A 456 14.41 5.35 26.97
CA ASN A 456 15.18 4.56 26.01
C ASN A 456 16.50 5.26 25.64
N ARG A 457 17.56 4.46 25.45
CA ARG A 457 18.81 4.90 24.82
C ARG A 457 19.03 4.17 23.50
N GLN A 458 19.29 4.92 22.43
CA GLN A 458 19.69 4.37 21.13
C GLN A 458 21.21 4.16 21.06
N PRO A 459 21.70 3.04 20.48
CA PRO A 459 20.93 1.95 19.84
C PRO A 459 20.30 1.01 20.88
N THR A 460 19.04 0.61 20.65
CA THR A 460 18.30 -0.33 21.51
C THR A 460 18.67 -1.77 21.17
N LEU A 461 19.77 -2.27 21.72
CA LEU A 461 20.33 -3.58 21.39
C LEU A 461 19.68 -4.74 22.15
N HIS A 462 19.10 -4.47 23.31
CA HIS A 462 18.50 -5.47 24.19
C HIS A 462 17.35 -4.87 25.00
N LYS A 463 16.52 -5.72 25.62
CA LYS A 463 15.33 -5.27 26.36
C LYS A 463 15.61 -4.22 27.44
N PRO A 464 16.66 -4.35 28.27
CA PRO A 464 16.96 -3.36 29.30
C PRO A 464 17.37 -1.97 28.78
N SER A 465 17.61 -1.81 27.47
CA SER A 465 17.83 -0.48 26.88
C SER A 465 16.57 0.36 26.77
N MET A 466 15.40 -0.20 27.11
CA MET A 466 14.11 0.49 27.17
C MET A 466 13.38 0.01 28.43
N MET A 467 13.15 0.90 29.38
CA MET A 467 12.49 0.57 30.64
C MET A 467 11.49 1.66 31.01
N GLY A 468 10.48 1.29 31.82
CA GLY A 468 9.54 2.25 32.39
C GLY A 468 10.13 2.91 33.64
N HIS A 469 10.04 4.24 33.68
CA HIS A 469 10.44 5.03 34.86
C HIS A 469 9.28 5.94 35.29
N LYS A 470 9.24 6.27 36.56
CA LYS A 470 8.37 7.30 37.12
C LYS A 470 9.01 8.68 36.87
N ILE A 471 8.23 9.63 36.50
CA ILE A 471 8.67 11.01 36.32
C ILE A 471 8.88 11.68 37.67
N GLN A 472 9.98 12.42 37.80
CA GLN A 472 10.18 13.45 38.78
C GLN A 472 10.50 14.76 38.06
N VAL A 473 9.62 15.76 38.18
CA VAL A 473 9.79 17.04 37.50
C VAL A 473 10.75 17.93 38.30
N ILE A 474 11.78 18.42 37.60
CA ILE A 474 12.78 19.31 38.19
C ILE A 474 12.35 20.76 37.91
N ASP A 475 11.95 21.45 38.96
CA ASP A 475 11.55 22.88 38.91
C ASP A 475 12.78 23.80 38.99
N ASN A 476 13.65 23.70 37.99
CA ASN A 476 14.77 24.59 37.80
C ASN A 476 14.91 24.92 36.30
N ASP A 477 14.72 26.18 35.95
CA ASP A 477 14.72 26.68 34.56
C ASP A 477 16.09 26.58 33.87
N GLU A 478 17.18 26.50 34.64
CA GLU A 478 18.54 26.36 34.10
C GLU A 478 18.88 24.90 33.69
N LEU A 479 18.15 23.93 34.22
CA LEU A 479 18.40 22.51 33.97
C LEU A 479 17.58 22.00 32.79
N ASN A 480 18.27 21.60 31.71
CA ASN A 480 17.66 21.10 30.50
C ASN A 480 18.04 19.62 30.19
N THR A 481 18.59 18.89 31.18
CA THR A 481 19.05 17.51 31.03
C THR A 481 18.18 16.53 31.81
N PHE A 482 18.06 15.30 31.31
CA PHE A 482 17.45 14.22 32.09
C PHE A 482 18.37 13.86 33.27
N ARG A 483 17.76 13.57 34.42
CA ARG A 483 18.45 13.08 35.59
C ARG A 483 18.15 11.62 35.78
N VAL A 484 19.20 10.82 36.00
CA VAL A 484 19.07 9.38 36.21
C VAL A 484 20.01 8.90 37.33
N ASN A 485 19.58 7.87 38.03
CA ASN A 485 20.45 7.24 39.04
C ASN A 485 21.60 6.52 38.31
N VAL A 486 22.80 6.66 38.84
CA VAL A 486 24.03 6.07 38.28
C VAL A 486 23.94 4.57 38.10
N SER A 487 23.23 3.87 38.98
CA SER A 487 23.05 2.41 38.92
C SER A 487 22.32 1.94 37.64
N VAL A 488 21.53 2.81 37.03
CA VAL A 488 20.74 2.52 35.80
C VAL A 488 21.55 2.70 34.52
N CYS A 489 22.74 3.32 34.57
CA CYS A 489 23.57 3.56 33.40
C CYS A 489 23.99 2.26 32.68
N LYS A 490 24.29 1.19 33.42
CA LYS A 490 24.76 -0.08 32.86
C LYS A 490 23.74 -0.78 31.96
N PRO A 491 22.46 -0.94 32.31
CA PRO A 491 21.42 -1.46 31.44
C PRO A 491 21.26 -0.67 30.14
N TYR A 492 21.39 0.65 30.18
CA TYR A 492 21.31 1.52 29.01
C TYR A 492 22.60 1.57 28.20
N ASN A 493 23.66 0.89 28.62
CA ASN A 493 25.00 0.96 28.04
C ASN A 493 25.50 2.42 27.93
N ALA A 494 25.23 3.22 28.95
CA ALA A 494 25.61 4.62 29.02
C ALA A 494 26.92 4.75 29.86
N ASP A 495 27.95 5.37 29.23
CA ASP A 495 29.25 5.57 29.91
C ASP A 495 29.25 6.82 30.77
N ARG A 496 29.83 6.72 31.96
CA ARG A 496 29.99 7.83 32.90
C ARG A 496 30.85 8.98 32.37
N GLN A 497 31.84 8.65 31.54
CA GLN A 497 32.82 9.64 31.05
C GLN A 497 32.31 10.44 29.87
N ASN A 498 31.30 9.91 29.12
CA ASN A 498 30.71 10.54 27.94
C ASN A 498 29.30 11.13 28.19
N GLY A 499 29.01 11.48 29.45
CA GLY A 499 27.71 12.05 29.86
C GLY A 499 27.23 13.25 29.02
N CYS A 500 28.15 13.95 28.37
CA CYS A 500 27.82 15.09 27.51
C CYS A 500 27.30 14.74 26.10
N HIS A 501 27.38 13.46 25.67
CA HIS A 501 27.03 13.06 24.32
C HIS A 501 25.94 11.99 24.19
N ASN A 502 25.47 11.43 25.30
CA ASN A 502 24.44 10.39 25.27
C ASN A 502 23.05 11.02 25.24
N HIS A 503 22.49 11.17 24.06
CA HIS A 503 21.10 11.56 23.90
C HIS A 503 20.19 10.38 24.22
N GLN A 504 19.22 10.59 25.09
CA GLN A 504 18.17 9.62 25.39
C GLN A 504 16.79 10.19 25.01
N SER A 505 15.86 9.33 24.64
CA SER A 505 14.47 9.67 24.30
C SER A 505 13.51 9.14 25.35
N LEU A 506 12.54 9.93 25.66
CA LEU A 506 11.35 9.61 26.45
C LEU A 506 10.24 9.11 25.55
#